data_176511aabd0a97b7a18573bfd15144d8
#
_entry.id   176511aabd0a97b7a18573bfd15144d8
#
_cell.length_a   1.000
_cell.length_b   1.000
_cell.length_c   1.000
_cell.angle_alpha   90.00
_cell.angle_beta   90.00
_cell.angle_gamma   90.00
#
_symmetry.space_group_name_H-M   'P 1'
#
loop_
_entity.id
_entity.type
_entity.pdbx_description
1 polymer ?
#
loop_
_entity_poly.entity_id
_entity_poly.type
_entity_poly.pdbx_seq_one_letter_code
_entity_poly.pdbx_strand_id
1 'polypeptide(L)'
;MDRSGTRIAAGILLVALIIRVAFVLATPNYTLVHDAIDYDRHAASIATGHGFALSYGRPTAFRPPAYPFFLAGVYKVVGTGDKAQRVEWARIANAFVGVGIVALIGLIAFQLWGRREALVSLALATIYIPLILVGQSVMSEPLFVLCLLGSIACILHSRASGWVAAAGVLLGLAILGRANALILLAPLAFAVWKRPWGLKAPIALCVIAALTVAPWTIRNYDTFHAFVPVSTQFGSALAGTYNSEARADKVNPASWRTLKRVDDYRPIFDKIRSTPEPVLEKQLRTASMDFIKAHPAYVLTVAWWTTRRMLDLAGMNWSIHTAGTISASRGWAIAGVICFWIFALLAVFGATTRRARAAPLWLWAVPLLMYLGVVFLVVETPRYRTAIDPFIVLLAALTLTRTRTDPKAP
;
A
#
# COMPACT_ATOMS: atom_id res chain seq x y z
N MET A 1 -14.46 -22.83 10.29
CA MET A 1 -13.77 -24.01 9.68
C MET A 1 -13.80 -25.16 10.67
N ASP A 2 -13.94 -26.40 10.18
CA ASP A 2 -13.75 -27.59 11.00
C ASP A 2 -12.25 -27.81 11.36
N ARG A 3 -11.99 -28.77 12.28
CA ARG A 3 -10.61 -29.05 12.74
C ARG A 3 -9.64 -29.39 11.61
N SER A 4 -10.10 -30.10 10.56
CA SER A 4 -9.29 -30.46 9.40
C SER A 4 -8.90 -29.23 8.57
N GLY A 5 -9.88 -28.37 8.25
CA GLY A 5 -9.61 -27.15 7.50
C GLY A 5 -8.71 -26.15 8.24
N THR A 6 -8.83 -26.08 9.56
CA THR A 6 -7.94 -25.24 10.39
C THR A 6 -6.50 -25.75 10.34
N ARG A 7 -6.28 -27.07 10.42
CA ARG A 7 -4.93 -27.66 10.29
C ARG A 7 -4.30 -27.39 8.92
N ILE A 8 -5.07 -27.56 7.83
CA ILE A 8 -4.60 -27.26 6.48
C ILE A 8 -4.22 -25.78 6.34
N ALA A 9 -5.08 -24.87 6.81
CA ALA A 9 -4.80 -23.43 6.78
C ALA A 9 -3.53 -23.10 7.58
N ALA A 10 -3.34 -23.66 8.78
CA ALA A 10 -2.14 -23.47 9.58
C ALA A 10 -0.89 -23.97 8.85
N GLY A 11 -0.97 -25.14 8.19
CA GLY A 11 0.12 -25.66 7.34
C GLY A 11 0.48 -24.71 6.19
N ILE A 12 -0.52 -24.17 5.49
CA ILE A 12 -0.28 -23.22 4.40
C ILE A 12 0.37 -21.93 4.94
N LEU A 13 -0.07 -21.42 6.08
CA LEU A 13 0.52 -20.23 6.70
C LEU A 13 1.96 -20.47 7.17
N LEU A 14 2.26 -21.67 7.67
CA LEU A 14 3.63 -22.05 7.99
C LEU A 14 4.52 -22.07 6.74
N VAL A 15 4.04 -22.66 5.64
CA VAL A 15 4.74 -22.62 4.35
C VAL A 15 4.92 -21.17 3.86
N ALA A 16 3.92 -20.32 4.02
CA ALA A 16 4.01 -18.91 3.68
C ALA A 16 5.10 -18.18 4.48
N LEU A 17 5.25 -18.51 5.77
CA LEU A 17 6.31 -17.97 6.61
C LEU A 17 7.68 -18.49 6.16
N ILE A 18 7.81 -19.79 5.94
CA ILE A 18 9.07 -20.41 5.49
C ILE A 18 9.54 -19.78 4.18
N ILE A 19 8.66 -19.65 3.17
CA ILE A 19 9.01 -19.04 1.88
C ILE A 19 9.52 -17.61 2.09
N ARG A 20 8.85 -16.80 2.92
CA ARG A 20 9.20 -15.40 3.14
C ARG A 20 10.51 -15.23 3.91
N VAL A 21 10.70 -16.01 4.97
CA VAL A 21 11.95 -15.99 5.73
C VAL A 21 13.11 -16.53 4.88
N ALA A 22 12.91 -17.64 4.16
CA ALA A 22 13.90 -18.17 3.24
C ALA A 22 14.29 -17.16 2.15
N PHE A 23 13.32 -16.39 1.62
CA PHE A 23 13.60 -15.32 0.66
C PHE A 23 14.48 -14.22 1.27
N VAL A 24 14.22 -13.80 2.51
CA VAL A 24 15.06 -12.82 3.23
C VAL A 24 16.49 -13.34 3.35
N LEU A 25 16.65 -14.58 3.84
CA LEU A 25 17.96 -15.20 4.05
C LEU A 25 18.72 -15.48 2.74
N ALA A 26 17.99 -15.80 1.67
CA ALA A 26 18.57 -16.02 0.33
C ALA A 26 18.95 -14.71 -0.40
N THR A 27 18.56 -13.55 0.13
CA THR A 27 18.88 -12.23 -0.44
C THR A 27 19.61 -11.33 0.56
N PRO A 28 20.80 -11.75 1.07
CA PRO A 28 21.52 -11.02 2.13
C PRO A 28 22.05 -9.66 1.66
N ASN A 29 22.30 -9.51 0.34
CA ASN A 29 22.82 -8.27 -0.26
C ASN A 29 21.73 -7.23 -0.52
N TYR A 30 20.61 -7.27 0.23
CA TYR A 30 19.57 -6.27 0.12
C TYR A 30 20.10 -4.89 0.51
N THR A 31 19.88 -3.91 -0.36
CA THR A 31 20.30 -2.53 -0.13
C THR A 31 19.09 -1.61 0.01
N LEU A 32 19.15 -0.68 0.96
CA LEU A 32 18.13 0.35 1.08
C LEU A 32 18.27 1.35 -0.06
N VAL A 33 17.20 1.58 -0.80
CA VAL A 33 17.14 2.55 -1.91
C VAL A 33 15.90 3.43 -1.77
N HIS A 34 15.95 4.64 -2.28
CA HIS A 34 14.82 5.58 -2.33
C HIS A 34 14.07 5.68 -0.99
N ASP A 35 12.78 5.39 -0.99
CA ASP A 35 11.89 5.51 0.18
C ASP A 35 12.35 4.66 1.37
N ALA A 36 12.98 3.50 1.11
CA ALA A 36 13.48 2.63 2.16
C ALA A 36 14.58 3.29 3.02
N ILE A 37 15.38 4.19 2.41
CA ILE A 37 16.39 4.97 3.15
C ILE A 37 15.69 5.91 4.15
N ASP A 38 14.63 6.56 3.74
CA ASP A 38 13.88 7.47 4.61
C ASP A 38 13.21 6.71 5.76
N TYR A 39 12.57 5.57 5.46
CA TYR A 39 11.94 4.75 6.50
C TYR A 39 12.94 4.22 7.53
N ASP A 40 14.11 3.74 7.09
CA ASP A 40 15.18 3.31 7.99
C ASP A 40 15.67 4.46 8.89
N ARG A 41 15.92 5.64 8.29
CA ARG A 41 16.40 6.82 9.03
C ARG A 41 15.40 7.28 10.08
N HIS A 42 14.12 7.40 9.72
CA HIS A 42 13.07 7.78 10.66
C HIS A 42 12.95 6.77 11.79
N ALA A 43 12.97 5.46 11.46
CA ALA A 43 12.88 4.40 12.45
C ALA A 43 14.07 4.41 13.41
N ALA A 44 15.29 4.58 12.89
CA ALA A 44 16.49 4.69 13.73
C ALA A 44 16.46 5.93 14.63
N SER A 45 16.02 7.08 14.11
CA SER A 45 15.83 8.32 14.88
C SER A 45 14.84 8.13 16.04
N ILE A 46 13.69 7.51 15.77
CA ILE A 46 12.67 7.21 16.79
C ILE A 46 13.24 6.23 17.83
N ALA A 47 13.88 5.15 17.39
CA ALA A 47 14.41 4.10 18.26
C ALA A 47 15.50 4.62 19.23
N THR A 48 16.27 5.63 18.79
CA THR A 48 17.31 6.29 19.60
C THR A 48 16.81 7.50 20.42
N GLY A 49 15.50 7.77 20.42
CA GLY A 49 14.90 8.83 21.23
C GLY A 49 14.92 10.24 20.61
N HIS A 50 15.39 10.37 19.38
CA HIS A 50 15.43 11.67 18.67
C HIS A 50 14.10 12.05 17.98
N GLY A 51 13.04 11.25 18.18
CA GLY A 51 11.71 11.48 17.62
C GLY A 51 11.63 11.27 16.11
N PHE A 52 10.52 11.68 15.52
CA PHE A 52 10.28 11.57 14.08
C PHE A 52 10.97 12.73 13.35
N ALA A 53 12.23 12.51 12.99
CA ALA A 53 13.09 13.54 12.44
C ALA A 53 13.85 13.06 11.19
N LEU A 54 14.25 14.02 10.35
CA LEU A 54 15.27 13.79 9.30
C LEU A 54 16.66 13.64 9.93
N SER A 55 17.62 13.13 9.15
CA SER A 55 19.03 13.23 9.48
C SER A 55 19.34 14.67 9.90
N TYR A 56 20.00 14.86 11.05
CA TYR A 56 20.29 16.17 11.68
C TYR A 56 19.24 16.69 12.68
N GLY A 57 18.32 15.84 13.17
CA GLY A 57 17.41 16.18 14.27
C GLY A 57 16.28 17.19 13.93
N ARG A 58 16.07 17.51 12.66
CA ARG A 58 14.94 18.35 12.26
C ARG A 58 13.65 17.55 12.23
N PRO A 59 12.62 17.91 13.01
CA PRO A 59 11.32 17.28 12.93
C PRO A 59 10.75 17.35 11.51
N THR A 60 10.06 16.27 11.09
CA THR A 60 9.44 16.19 9.78
C THR A 60 8.06 15.52 9.88
N ALA A 61 7.21 15.73 8.88
CA ALA A 61 6.01 14.97 8.60
C ALA A 61 5.99 14.48 7.13
N PHE A 62 7.17 14.42 6.48
CA PHE A 62 7.25 14.07 5.06
C PHE A 62 6.70 12.68 4.79
N ARG A 63 7.03 11.70 5.62
CA ARG A 63 6.51 10.34 5.49
C ARG A 63 5.35 10.07 6.45
N PRO A 64 4.34 9.26 6.03
CA PRO A 64 3.33 8.74 6.94
C PRO A 64 3.97 7.94 8.08
N PRO A 65 3.47 8.05 9.34
CA PRO A 65 4.22 7.60 10.51
C PRO A 65 4.13 6.12 10.84
N ALA A 66 3.07 5.40 10.43
CA ALA A 66 2.82 4.04 10.93
C ALA A 66 3.98 3.09 10.66
N TYR A 67 4.55 3.12 9.45
CA TYR A 67 5.63 2.21 9.11
C TYR A 67 6.96 2.57 9.79
N PRO A 68 7.42 3.82 9.86
CA PRO A 68 8.56 4.21 10.69
C PRO A 68 8.44 3.81 12.16
N PHE A 69 7.25 3.97 12.77
CA PHE A 69 7.03 3.53 14.15
C PHE A 69 7.08 2.00 14.30
N PHE A 70 6.51 1.26 13.35
CA PHE A 70 6.63 -0.19 13.31
C PHE A 70 8.10 -0.64 13.26
N LEU A 71 8.89 -0.08 12.35
CA LEU A 71 10.33 -0.38 12.26
C LEU A 71 11.09 0.05 13.51
N ALA A 72 10.76 1.20 14.09
CA ALA A 72 11.39 1.67 15.33
C ALA A 72 11.16 0.69 16.49
N GLY A 73 9.98 0.07 16.56
CA GLY A 73 9.70 -1.01 17.50
C GLY A 73 10.65 -2.21 17.30
N VAL A 74 10.85 -2.62 16.04
CA VAL A 74 11.84 -3.68 15.71
C VAL A 74 13.24 -3.26 16.12
N TYR A 75 13.67 -2.04 15.76
CA TYR A 75 15.02 -1.54 16.04
C TYR A 75 15.31 -1.35 17.54
N LYS A 76 14.29 -1.07 18.35
CA LYS A 76 14.45 -1.04 19.82
C LYS A 76 14.81 -2.42 20.39
N VAL A 77 14.35 -3.49 19.75
CA VAL A 77 14.62 -4.87 20.21
C VAL A 77 15.98 -5.36 19.71
N VAL A 78 16.30 -5.11 18.43
CA VAL A 78 17.49 -5.68 17.79
C VAL A 78 18.72 -4.75 17.81
N GLY A 79 18.53 -3.48 18.19
CA GLY A 79 19.57 -2.45 18.19
C GLY A 79 19.62 -1.65 16.88
N THR A 80 20.25 -0.47 16.96
CA THR A 80 20.37 0.48 15.83
C THR A 80 21.78 0.59 15.28
N GLY A 81 22.77 0.00 15.97
CA GLY A 81 24.21 0.17 15.67
C GLY A 81 24.60 -0.43 14.32
N ASP A 82 24.29 -1.70 14.11
CA ASP A 82 24.58 -2.37 12.83
C ASP A 82 23.39 -2.19 11.84
N LYS A 83 23.68 -1.49 10.75
CA LYS A 83 22.69 -1.21 9.72
C LYS A 83 22.26 -2.47 8.97
N ALA A 84 23.17 -3.38 8.66
CA ALA A 84 22.86 -4.60 7.93
C ALA A 84 21.94 -5.48 8.77
N GLN A 85 22.29 -5.68 10.04
CA GLN A 85 21.52 -6.47 10.98
C GLN A 85 20.11 -5.90 11.20
N ARG A 86 19.96 -4.59 11.48
CA ARG A 86 18.63 -4.02 11.70
C ARG A 86 17.74 -4.09 10.47
N VAL A 87 18.31 -3.94 9.25
CA VAL A 87 17.59 -4.06 7.99
C VAL A 87 17.13 -5.50 7.73
N GLU A 88 17.97 -6.48 8.04
CA GLU A 88 17.58 -7.90 7.96
C GLU A 88 16.41 -8.20 8.89
N TRP A 89 16.46 -7.77 10.14
CA TRP A 89 15.38 -7.95 11.11
C TRP A 89 14.11 -7.20 10.70
N ALA A 90 14.22 -6.01 10.11
CA ALA A 90 13.08 -5.31 9.52
C ALA A 90 12.40 -6.15 8.43
N ARG A 91 13.17 -6.80 7.57
CA ARG A 91 12.67 -7.70 6.52
C ARG A 91 12.04 -8.97 7.10
N ILE A 92 12.62 -9.53 8.16
CA ILE A 92 12.03 -10.66 8.89
C ILE A 92 10.71 -10.24 9.54
N ALA A 93 10.64 -9.08 10.19
CA ALA A 93 9.38 -8.55 10.73
C ALA A 93 8.32 -8.35 9.64
N ASN A 94 8.72 -7.85 8.46
CA ASN A 94 7.84 -7.76 7.30
C ASN A 94 7.39 -9.14 6.78
N ALA A 95 8.18 -10.22 6.97
CA ALA A 95 7.74 -11.57 6.65
C ALA A 95 6.50 -11.97 7.45
N PHE A 96 6.46 -11.65 8.75
CA PHE A 96 5.27 -11.88 9.58
C PHE A 96 4.08 -11.02 9.15
N VAL A 97 4.31 -9.75 8.81
CA VAL A 97 3.27 -8.89 8.19
C VAL A 97 2.73 -9.53 6.92
N GLY A 98 3.60 -10.06 6.05
CA GLY A 98 3.22 -10.76 4.83
C GLY A 98 2.40 -12.03 5.08
N VAL A 99 2.70 -12.80 6.12
CA VAL A 99 1.87 -13.95 6.55
C VAL A 99 0.51 -13.49 7.05
N GLY A 100 0.45 -12.39 7.81
CA GLY A 100 -0.80 -11.76 8.22
C GLY A 100 -1.68 -11.36 7.03
N ILE A 101 -1.07 -10.81 5.96
CA ILE A 101 -1.78 -10.50 4.70
C ILE A 101 -2.36 -11.78 4.08
N VAL A 102 -1.56 -12.87 3.97
CA VAL A 102 -2.03 -14.17 3.46
C VAL A 102 -3.21 -14.68 4.29
N ALA A 103 -3.09 -14.62 5.62
CA ALA A 103 -4.15 -15.05 6.53
C ALA A 103 -5.44 -14.24 6.35
N LEU A 104 -5.34 -12.91 6.18
CA LEU A 104 -6.50 -12.05 5.96
C LEU A 104 -7.15 -12.27 4.59
N ILE A 105 -6.37 -12.53 3.54
CA ILE A 105 -6.92 -12.90 2.22
C ILE A 105 -7.76 -14.19 2.36
N GLY A 106 -7.22 -15.21 3.04
CA GLY A 106 -7.96 -16.45 3.31
C GLY A 106 -9.18 -16.24 4.19
N LEU A 107 -9.09 -15.39 5.23
CA LEU A 107 -10.21 -15.07 6.11
C LEU A 107 -11.33 -14.35 5.35
N ILE A 108 -11.01 -13.37 4.53
CA ILE A 108 -11.98 -12.66 3.68
C ILE A 108 -12.66 -13.64 2.72
N ALA A 109 -11.88 -14.50 2.06
CA ALA A 109 -12.44 -15.53 1.19
C ALA A 109 -13.38 -16.50 1.96
N PHE A 110 -13.01 -16.89 3.19
CA PHE A 110 -13.86 -17.71 4.06
C PHE A 110 -15.18 -17.03 4.41
N GLN A 111 -15.13 -15.76 4.77
CA GLN A 111 -16.30 -14.96 5.14
C GLN A 111 -17.26 -14.73 3.96
N LEU A 112 -16.73 -14.67 2.73
CA LEU A 112 -17.52 -14.42 1.53
C LEU A 112 -18.05 -15.70 0.88
N TRP A 113 -17.22 -16.73 0.80
CA TRP A 113 -17.48 -17.89 -0.07
C TRP A 113 -17.28 -19.24 0.59
N GLY A 114 -16.68 -19.31 1.77
CA GLY A 114 -16.51 -20.52 2.54
C GLY A 114 -15.12 -21.15 2.47
N ARG A 115 -15.03 -22.40 2.94
CA ARG A 115 -13.77 -23.10 3.23
C ARG A 115 -12.89 -23.33 2.00
N ARG A 116 -13.51 -23.79 0.91
CA ARG A 116 -12.76 -24.18 -0.30
C ARG A 116 -12.03 -23.00 -0.90
N GLU A 117 -12.76 -21.89 -1.05
CA GLU A 117 -12.24 -20.63 -1.56
C GLU A 117 -11.19 -20.04 -0.63
N ALA A 118 -11.36 -20.17 0.68
CA ALA A 118 -10.38 -19.73 1.67
C ALA A 118 -9.04 -20.47 1.51
N LEU A 119 -9.06 -21.81 1.43
CA LEU A 119 -7.84 -22.59 1.30
C LEU A 119 -7.12 -22.35 -0.02
N VAL A 120 -7.86 -22.21 -1.13
CA VAL A 120 -7.28 -21.87 -2.43
C VAL A 120 -6.70 -20.43 -2.41
N SER A 121 -7.42 -19.47 -1.82
CA SER A 121 -6.91 -18.10 -1.69
C SER A 121 -5.65 -18.03 -0.83
N LEU A 122 -5.58 -18.79 0.28
CA LEU A 122 -4.37 -18.92 1.10
C LEU A 122 -3.19 -19.48 0.29
N ALA A 123 -3.41 -20.58 -0.45
CA ALA A 123 -2.36 -21.21 -1.24
C ALA A 123 -1.86 -20.26 -2.34
N LEU A 124 -2.77 -19.60 -3.07
CA LEU A 124 -2.43 -18.63 -4.10
C LEU A 124 -1.68 -17.42 -3.53
N ALA A 125 -2.15 -16.84 -2.43
CA ALA A 125 -1.48 -15.71 -1.77
C ALA A 125 -0.08 -16.07 -1.24
N THR A 126 0.13 -17.35 -0.88
CA THR A 126 1.42 -17.86 -0.41
C THR A 126 2.50 -17.78 -1.50
N ILE A 127 2.13 -18.10 -2.74
CA ILE A 127 3.04 -18.17 -3.89
C ILE A 127 3.01 -16.94 -4.80
N TYR A 128 2.15 -15.96 -4.53
CA TYR A 128 2.03 -14.75 -5.35
C TYR A 128 3.25 -13.85 -5.18
N ILE A 129 4.16 -13.93 -6.16
CA ILE A 129 5.48 -13.30 -6.14
C ILE A 129 5.42 -11.78 -5.87
N PRO A 130 4.53 -10.97 -6.48
CA PRO A 130 4.50 -9.53 -6.21
C PRO A 130 4.31 -9.21 -4.72
N LEU A 131 3.43 -9.92 -3.99
CA LEU A 131 3.25 -9.75 -2.55
C LEU A 131 4.49 -10.22 -1.75
N ILE A 132 5.23 -11.22 -2.23
CA ILE A 132 6.48 -11.64 -1.60
C ILE A 132 7.53 -10.53 -1.77
N LEU A 133 7.73 -10.03 -2.98
CA LEU A 133 8.76 -9.02 -3.28
C LEU A 133 8.55 -7.72 -2.48
N VAL A 134 7.34 -7.18 -2.51
CA VAL A 134 7.01 -5.97 -1.74
C VAL A 134 7.02 -6.27 -0.25
N GLY A 135 6.51 -7.44 0.16
CA GLY A 135 6.49 -7.89 1.55
C GLY A 135 7.87 -8.06 2.19
N GLN A 136 8.92 -8.28 1.40
CA GLN A 136 10.30 -8.43 1.89
C GLN A 136 11.15 -7.16 1.72
N SER A 137 10.58 -6.11 1.20
CA SER A 137 11.23 -4.80 1.12
C SER A 137 10.96 -3.94 2.36
N VAL A 138 11.83 -2.98 2.64
CA VAL A 138 11.64 -2.02 3.74
C VAL A 138 10.73 -0.90 3.26
N MET A 139 9.44 -1.25 3.05
CA MET A 139 8.41 -0.38 2.47
C MET A 139 7.12 -0.39 3.28
N SER A 140 6.35 0.69 3.21
CA SER A 140 5.12 0.88 4.00
C SER A 140 3.91 0.08 3.48
N GLU A 141 3.95 -0.38 2.24
CA GLU A 141 2.85 -1.04 1.57
C GLU A 141 2.37 -2.31 2.28
N PRO A 142 3.24 -3.21 2.80
CA PRO A 142 2.78 -4.41 3.49
C PRO A 142 1.97 -4.11 4.75
N LEU A 143 2.46 -3.21 5.60
CA LEU A 143 1.76 -2.83 6.83
C LEU A 143 0.42 -2.15 6.53
N PHE A 144 0.40 -1.27 5.53
CA PHE A 144 -0.81 -0.64 5.03
C PHE A 144 -1.85 -1.67 4.57
N VAL A 145 -1.44 -2.64 3.74
CA VAL A 145 -2.35 -3.69 3.23
C VAL A 145 -2.86 -4.58 4.34
N LEU A 146 -2.01 -4.92 5.32
CA LEU A 146 -2.44 -5.68 6.51
C LEU A 146 -3.56 -4.96 7.24
N CYS A 147 -3.40 -3.66 7.52
CA CYS A 147 -4.41 -2.85 8.21
C CYS A 147 -5.69 -2.71 7.37
N LEU A 148 -5.57 -2.48 6.06
CA LEU A 148 -6.70 -2.40 5.14
C LEU A 148 -7.52 -3.68 5.12
N LEU A 149 -6.87 -4.83 4.89
CA LEU A 149 -7.55 -6.13 4.85
C LEU A 149 -8.13 -6.50 6.22
N GLY A 150 -7.44 -6.14 7.31
CA GLY A 150 -7.95 -6.30 8.67
C GLY A 150 -9.24 -5.51 8.89
N SER A 151 -9.30 -4.25 8.43
CA SER A 151 -10.51 -3.43 8.48
C SER A 151 -11.67 -4.07 7.71
N ILE A 152 -11.40 -4.57 6.49
CA ILE A 152 -12.37 -5.28 5.66
C ILE A 152 -12.85 -6.56 6.36
N ALA A 153 -11.94 -7.36 6.91
CA ALA A 153 -12.27 -8.60 7.60
C ALA A 153 -13.15 -8.34 8.84
N CYS A 154 -12.87 -7.28 9.61
CA CYS A 154 -13.73 -6.86 10.73
C CYS A 154 -15.14 -6.49 10.28
N ILE A 155 -15.26 -5.75 9.17
CA ILE A 155 -16.57 -5.37 8.60
C ILE A 155 -17.35 -6.60 8.12
N LEU A 156 -16.70 -7.59 7.54
CA LEU A 156 -17.34 -8.82 7.08
C LEU A 156 -17.70 -9.77 8.21
N HIS A 157 -16.94 -9.76 9.33
CA HIS A 157 -17.07 -10.73 10.40
C HIS A 157 -18.39 -10.62 11.18
N SER A 158 -18.73 -9.44 11.65
CA SER A 158 -19.90 -9.26 12.53
C SER A 158 -20.47 -7.85 12.44
N ARG A 159 -21.76 -7.76 12.80
CA ARG A 159 -22.50 -6.50 12.92
C ARG A 159 -22.35 -5.83 14.29
N ALA A 160 -21.65 -6.48 15.23
CA ALA A 160 -21.46 -5.94 16.58
C ALA A 160 -20.57 -4.69 16.59
N SER A 161 -20.80 -3.79 17.56
CA SER A 161 -20.12 -2.49 17.69
C SER A 161 -18.61 -2.59 17.77
N GLY A 162 -18.11 -3.58 18.52
CA GLY A 162 -16.67 -3.79 18.68
C GLY A 162 -15.94 -4.05 17.36
N TRP A 163 -16.59 -4.73 16.40
CA TRP A 163 -15.99 -4.96 15.09
C TRP A 163 -15.98 -3.71 14.21
N VAL A 164 -16.98 -2.82 14.34
CA VAL A 164 -16.95 -1.51 13.68
C VAL A 164 -15.85 -0.64 14.27
N ALA A 165 -15.66 -0.68 15.59
CA ALA A 165 -14.58 0.04 16.26
C ALA A 165 -13.20 -0.48 15.81
N ALA A 166 -13.00 -1.81 15.81
CA ALA A 166 -11.77 -2.42 15.32
C ALA A 166 -11.48 -2.06 13.85
N ALA A 167 -12.52 -2.07 13.00
CA ALA A 167 -12.38 -1.64 11.61
C ALA A 167 -11.97 -0.16 11.50
N GLY A 168 -12.54 0.71 12.34
CA GLY A 168 -12.17 2.14 12.39
C GLY A 168 -10.71 2.35 12.81
N VAL A 169 -10.23 1.65 13.84
CA VAL A 169 -8.84 1.70 14.29
C VAL A 169 -7.89 1.23 13.16
N LEU A 170 -8.19 0.07 12.55
CA LEU A 170 -7.37 -0.47 11.47
C LEU A 170 -7.36 0.43 10.23
N LEU A 171 -8.49 1.06 9.91
CA LEU A 171 -8.55 2.06 8.83
C LEU A 171 -7.71 3.30 9.17
N GLY A 172 -7.78 3.79 10.42
CA GLY A 172 -6.93 4.89 10.88
C GLY A 172 -5.44 4.56 10.81
N LEU A 173 -5.04 3.34 11.18
CA LEU A 173 -3.66 2.85 11.01
C LEU A 173 -3.26 2.73 9.53
N ALA A 174 -4.19 2.29 8.67
CA ALA A 174 -3.96 2.27 7.22
C ALA A 174 -3.72 3.69 6.67
N ILE A 175 -4.50 4.68 7.12
CA ILE A 175 -4.32 6.10 6.77
C ILE A 175 -2.96 6.63 7.25
N LEU A 176 -2.56 6.30 8.48
CA LEU A 176 -1.23 6.63 9.02
C LEU A 176 -0.10 5.87 8.29
N GLY A 177 -0.40 4.76 7.62
CA GLY A 177 0.54 4.06 6.74
C GLY A 177 0.67 4.72 5.36
N ARG A 178 -0.45 5.15 4.80
CA ARG A 178 -0.54 5.80 3.47
C ARG A 178 -1.73 6.76 3.41
N ALA A 179 -1.47 8.06 3.26
CA ALA A 179 -2.49 9.10 3.30
C ALA A 179 -3.62 8.92 2.25
N ASN A 180 -3.34 8.30 1.10
CA ASN A 180 -4.36 8.02 0.08
C ASN A 180 -5.43 7.02 0.54
N ALA A 181 -5.22 6.28 1.63
CA ALA A 181 -6.25 5.45 2.25
C ALA A 181 -7.47 6.24 2.78
N LEU A 182 -7.37 7.57 2.93
CA LEU A 182 -8.52 8.43 3.26
C LEU A 182 -9.71 8.22 2.32
N ILE A 183 -9.47 7.92 1.04
CA ILE A 183 -10.52 7.65 0.05
C ILE A 183 -11.39 6.43 0.43
N LEU A 184 -10.85 5.52 1.25
CA LEU A 184 -11.52 4.30 1.68
C LEU A 184 -12.55 4.53 2.80
N LEU A 185 -12.54 5.71 3.44
CA LEU A 185 -13.60 6.06 4.39
C LEU A 185 -14.99 5.92 3.76
N ALA A 186 -15.15 6.35 2.50
CA ALA A 186 -16.46 6.32 1.84
C ALA A 186 -17.01 4.89 1.63
N PRO A 187 -16.31 3.94 0.97
CA PRO A 187 -16.85 2.60 0.76
C PRO A 187 -16.98 1.80 2.06
N LEU A 188 -16.07 1.99 3.05
CA LEU A 188 -16.14 1.26 4.30
C LEU A 188 -17.22 1.83 5.24
N ALA A 189 -17.46 3.13 5.25
CA ALA A 189 -18.61 3.74 5.91
C ALA A 189 -19.94 3.26 5.28
N PHE A 190 -20.01 3.20 3.95
CA PHE A 190 -21.17 2.63 3.25
C PHE A 190 -21.38 1.15 3.59
N ALA A 191 -20.32 0.37 3.72
CA ALA A 191 -20.38 -1.05 4.09
C ALA A 191 -21.05 -1.29 5.46
N VAL A 192 -20.87 -0.37 6.41
CA VAL A 192 -21.47 -0.48 7.75
C VAL A 192 -22.80 0.26 7.89
N TRP A 193 -23.23 1.04 6.92
CA TRP A 193 -24.45 1.87 7.01
C TRP A 193 -25.73 1.04 7.23
N LYS A 194 -25.91 -0.07 6.52
CA LYS A 194 -27.09 -0.94 6.63
C LYS A 194 -27.10 -1.84 7.88
N ARG A 195 -26.26 -1.52 8.87
CA ARG A 195 -26.23 -2.23 10.14
C ARG A 195 -27.37 -1.78 11.05
N PRO A 196 -27.72 -2.53 12.12
CA PRO A 196 -28.86 -2.22 12.98
C PRO A 196 -28.90 -0.79 13.55
N TRP A 197 -27.75 -0.10 13.54
CA TRP A 197 -27.60 1.25 14.13
C TRP A 197 -27.72 2.39 13.10
N GLY A 198 -28.12 2.12 11.86
CA GLY A 198 -28.29 3.15 10.84
C GLY A 198 -27.01 4.00 10.67
N LEU A 199 -27.16 5.33 10.72
CA LEU A 199 -26.06 6.28 10.55
C LEU A 199 -25.02 6.26 11.69
N LYS A 200 -25.34 5.71 12.87
CA LYS A 200 -24.40 5.66 13.99
C LYS A 200 -23.17 4.81 13.69
N ALA A 201 -23.33 3.72 12.90
CA ALA A 201 -22.21 2.85 12.55
C ALA A 201 -21.18 3.52 11.62
N PRO A 202 -21.55 4.14 10.47
CA PRO A 202 -20.59 4.86 9.66
C PRO A 202 -19.96 6.06 10.38
N ILE A 203 -20.74 6.80 11.18
CA ILE A 203 -20.20 7.90 12.00
C ILE A 203 -19.17 7.35 12.98
N ALA A 204 -19.46 6.28 13.71
CA ALA A 204 -18.54 5.65 14.65
C ALA A 204 -17.25 5.19 13.95
N LEU A 205 -17.34 4.54 12.79
CA LEU A 205 -16.17 4.12 12.01
C LEU A 205 -15.29 5.32 11.63
N CYS A 206 -15.88 6.40 11.11
CA CYS A 206 -15.16 7.59 10.71
C CYS A 206 -14.53 8.32 11.91
N VAL A 207 -15.28 8.47 13.01
CA VAL A 207 -14.77 9.12 14.23
C VAL A 207 -13.63 8.32 14.84
N ILE A 208 -13.73 6.99 14.92
CA ILE A 208 -12.68 6.15 15.48
C ILE A 208 -11.42 6.18 14.58
N ALA A 209 -11.59 6.16 13.25
CA ALA A 209 -10.47 6.33 12.34
C ALA A 209 -9.80 7.71 12.52
N ALA A 210 -10.58 8.79 12.65
CA ALA A 210 -10.08 10.13 12.92
C ALA A 210 -9.35 10.21 14.28
N LEU A 211 -9.91 9.62 15.34
CA LEU A 211 -9.27 9.56 16.66
C LEU A 211 -7.95 8.77 16.64
N THR A 212 -7.86 7.74 15.79
CA THR A 212 -6.60 6.99 15.59
C THR A 212 -5.53 7.85 14.91
N VAL A 213 -5.92 8.74 14.00
CA VAL A 213 -5.02 9.66 13.30
C VAL A 213 -4.68 10.89 14.14
N ALA A 214 -5.59 11.32 15.01
CA ALA A 214 -5.51 12.58 15.75
C ALA A 214 -4.21 12.79 16.55
N PRO A 215 -3.63 11.82 17.28
CA PRO A 215 -2.37 12.04 18.01
C PRO A 215 -1.23 12.49 17.10
N TRP A 216 -1.17 11.93 15.88
CA TRP A 216 -0.18 12.33 14.89
C TRP A 216 -0.45 13.73 14.31
N THR A 217 -1.71 14.05 14.05
CA THR A 217 -2.12 15.38 13.56
C THR A 217 -1.83 16.47 14.61
N ILE A 218 -2.10 16.19 15.90
CA ILE A 218 -1.78 17.08 17.02
C ILE A 218 -0.27 17.31 17.10
N ARG A 219 0.52 16.25 17.09
CA ARG A 219 2.00 16.38 17.06
C ARG A 219 2.49 17.24 15.90
N ASN A 220 1.91 17.07 14.72
CA ASN A 220 2.29 17.88 13.56
C ASN A 220 1.91 19.36 13.75
N TYR A 221 0.72 19.63 14.30
CA TYR A 221 0.29 20.99 14.60
C TYR A 221 1.21 21.65 15.62
N ASP A 222 1.55 20.99 16.70
CA ASP A 222 2.48 21.49 17.72
C ASP A 222 3.88 21.75 17.15
N THR A 223 4.31 20.93 16.19
CA THR A 223 5.65 21.04 15.60
C THR A 223 5.76 22.11 14.52
N PHE A 224 4.73 22.26 13.68
CA PHE A 224 4.79 23.10 12.48
C PHE A 224 3.87 24.31 12.52
N HIS A 225 3.00 24.43 13.53
CA HIS A 225 1.92 25.42 13.63
C HIS A 225 1.06 25.47 12.36
N ALA A 226 0.88 24.31 11.74
CA ALA A 226 0.13 24.10 10.50
C ALA A 226 -0.66 22.81 10.55
N PHE A 227 -1.83 22.79 9.91
CA PHE A 227 -2.66 21.57 9.83
C PHE A 227 -2.10 20.59 8.80
N VAL A 228 -1.42 19.56 9.30
CA VAL A 228 -0.86 18.44 8.52
C VAL A 228 -1.46 17.14 9.06
N PRO A 229 -2.54 16.62 8.44
CA PRO A 229 -3.24 15.44 8.97
C PRO A 229 -2.36 14.20 9.04
N VAL A 230 -1.61 13.88 7.96
CA VAL A 230 -0.80 12.67 7.85
C VAL A 230 0.63 12.99 7.43
N SER A 231 0.82 13.58 6.24
CA SER A 231 2.15 13.84 5.68
C SER A 231 2.16 15.04 4.75
N THR A 232 3.36 15.58 4.51
CA THR A 232 3.62 16.71 3.60
C THR A 232 4.13 16.25 2.23
N GLN A 233 3.96 14.95 1.91
CA GLN A 233 4.52 14.35 0.70
C GLN A 233 3.73 14.71 -0.57
N PHE A 234 2.48 15.17 -0.45
CA PHE A 234 1.56 15.28 -1.59
C PHE A 234 2.04 16.29 -2.64
N GLY A 235 2.49 17.49 -2.23
CA GLY A 235 2.99 18.51 -3.15
C GLY A 235 4.21 18.03 -3.95
N SER A 236 5.17 17.37 -3.29
CA SER A 236 6.35 16.81 -3.98
C SER A 236 6.00 15.64 -4.90
N ALA A 237 4.99 14.84 -4.54
CA ALA A 237 4.52 13.77 -5.39
C ALA A 237 3.92 14.32 -6.69
N LEU A 238 3.07 15.34 -6.64
CA LEU A 238 2.52 16.00 -7.82
C LEU A 238 3.60 16.66 -8.66
N ALA A 239 4.46 17.46 -8.03
CA ALA A 239 5.48 18.24 -8.72
C ALA A 239 6.48 17.37 -9.51
N GLY A 240 6.77 16.16 -9.03
CA GLY A 240 7.64 15.23 -9.73
C GLY A 240 7.08 14.75 -11.07
N THR A 241 5.76 14.78 -11.27
CA THR A 241 5.10 14.29 -12.50
C THR A 241 4.52 15.44 -13.33
N TYR A 242 3.93 16.45 -12.69
CA TYR A 242 3.28 17.57 -13.34
C TYR A 242 4.26 18.74 -13.54
N ASN A 243 5.18 18.55 -14.50
CA ASN A 243 6.22 19.51 -14.85
C ASN A 243 6.56 19.45 -16.35
N SER A 244 7.27 20.44 -16.85
CA SER A 244 7.63 20.58 -18.26
C SER A 244 8.52 19.45 -18.76
N GLU A 245 9.52 19.03 -17.97
CA GLU A 245 10.46 17.96 -18.37
C GLU A 245 9.74 16.60 -18.45
N ALA A 246 8.91 16.24 -17.48
CA ALA A 246 8.14 14.99 -17.52
C ALA A 246 7.13 14.97 -18.67
N ARG A 247 6.57 16.13 -19.03
CA ARG A 247 5.65 16.27 -20.16
C ARG A 247 6.38 16.19 -21.51
N ALA A 248 7.57 16.77 -21.61
CA ALA A 248 8.35 16.80 -22.84
C ALA A 248 9.08 15.49 -23.15
N ASP A 249 9.25 14.63 -22.15
CA ASP A 249 9.98 13.36 -22.31
C ASP A 249 9.21 12.37 -23.18
N LYS A 250 9.75 12.08 -24.37
CA LYS A 250 9.20 11.12 -25.33
C LYS A 250 9.63 9.67 -25.07
N VAL A 251 10.74 9.48 -24.34
CA VAL A 251 11.28 8.15 -24.03
C VAL A 251 10.57 7.55 -22.82
N ASN A 252 10.41 8.36 -21.76
CA ASN A 252 9.73 7.98 -20.53
C ASN A 252 8.63 8.99 -20.17
N PRO A 253 7.54 9.07 -20.97
CA PRO A 253 6.51 10.10 -20.79
C PRO A 253 5.89 10.02 -19.41
N ALA A 254 5.63 11.19 -18.81
CA ALA A 254 5.01 11.32 -17.50
C ALA A 254 5.72 10.53 -16.38
N SER A 255 7.03 10.29 -16.48
CA SER A 255 7.79 9.69 -15.39
C SER A 255 8.14 10.74 -14.33
N TRP A 256 8.18 10.29 -13.07
CA TRP A 256 8.50 11.17 -11.95
C TRP A 256 9.95 11.70 -12.06
N ARG A 257 10.12 12.99 -11.82
CA ARG A 257 11.41 13.66 -11.86
C ARG A 257 11.82 14.12 -10.46
N THR A 258 13.12 13.99 -10.18
CA THR A 258 13.69 14.56 -8.96
C THR A 258 13.57 16.09 -9.03
N LEU A 259 12.87 16.72 -8.09
CA LEU A 259 12.55 18.14 -8.12
C LEU A 259 13.78 19.08 -8.27
N LYS A 260 14.92 18.64 -7.75
CA LYS A 260 16.21 19.36 -7.94
C LYS A 260 16.60 19.55 -9.43
N ARG A 261 16.08 18.69 -10.30
CA ARG A 261 16.39 18.71 -11.75
C ARG A 261 15.27 19.29 -12.60
N VAL A 262 14.19 19.76 -11.96
CA VAL A 262 13.01 20.33 -12.63
C VAL A 262 13.10 21.85 -12.60
N ASP A 263 13.27 22.49 -13.75
CA ASP A 263 13.41 23.93 -13.85
C ASP A 263 12.19 24.68 -13.37
N ASP A 264 10.98 24.18 -13.62
CA ASP A 264 9.72 24.77 -13.15
C ASP A 264 9.67 24.98 -11.62
N TYR A 265 10.33 24.11 -10.86
CA TYR A 265 10.30 24.11 -9.40
C TYR A 265 11.65 24.49 -8.76
N ARG A 266 12.65 24.80 -9.54
CA ARG A 266 13.98 25.20 -9.05
C ARG A 266 13.91 26.36 -8.06
N PRO A 267 13.15 27.47 -8.32
CA PRO A 267 13.07 28.59 -7.36
C PRO A 267 12.48 28.21 -6.00
N ILE A 268 11.59 27.20 -5.95
CA ILE A 268 11.01 26.66 -4.73
C ILE A 268 12.03 25.75 -4.05
N PHE A 269 12.67 24.88 -4.83
CA PHE A 269 13.60 23.87 -4.33
C PHE A 269 14.90 24.46 -3.79
N ASP A 270 15.41 25.54 -4.36
CA ASP A 270 16.62 26.21 -3.87
C ASP A 270 16.44 26.78 -2.47
N LYS A 271 15.19 27.07 -2.07
CA LYS A 271 14.82 27.53 -0.73
C LYS A 271 14.42 26.40 0.23
N ILE A 272 14.57 25.13 -0.13
CA ILE A 272 14.09 23.99 0.67
C ILE A 272 14.65 23.95 2.10
N ARG A 273 15.88 24.45 2.31
CA ARG A 273 16.53 24.47 3.63
C ARG A 273 16.01 25.56 4.55
N SER A 274 15.49 26.67 4.01
CA SER A 274 14.98 27.83 4.73
C SER A 274 13.47 27.87 4.82
N THR A 275 12.75 27.11 3.98
CA THR A 275 11.29 27.08 3.94
C THR A 275 10.75 26.03 4.89
N PRO A 276 9.78 26.36 5.78
CA PRO A 276 9.08 25.37 6.59
C PRO A 276 8.40 24.30 5.71
N GLU A 277 8.45 23.05 6.14
CA GLU A 277 8.00 21.89 5.36
C GLU A 277 6.53 22.00 4.89
N PRO A 278 5.53 22.42 5.71
CA PRO A 278 4.16 22.61 5.21
C PRO A 278 4.00 23.74 4.19
N VAL A 279 4.85 24.77 4.29
CA VAL A 279 4.86 25.87 3.31
C VAL A 279 5.41 25.38 1.97
N LEU A 280 6.50 24.62 2.02
CA LEU A 280 7.08 23.98 0.83
C LEU A 280 6.08 23.06 0.14
N GLU A 281 5.39 22.19 0.91
CA GLU A 281 4.33 21.31 0.38
C GLU A 281 3.26 22.13 -0.34
N LYS A 282 2.75 23.19 0.30
CA LYS A 282 1.72 24.06 -0.28
C LYS A 282 2.20 24.75 -1.57
N GLN A 283 3.43 25.24 -1.60
CA GLN A 283 4.01 25.89 -2.79
C GLN A 283 4.11 24.91 -3.96
N LEU A 284 4.66 23.71 -3.73
CA LEU A 284 4.79 22.66 -4.74
C LEU A 284 3.41 22.19 -5.23
N ARG A 285 2.48 21.99 -4.32
CA ARG A 285 1.11 21.60 -4.66
C ARG A 285 0.41 22.67 -5.49
N THR A 286 0.50 23.93 -5.11
CA THR A 286 -0.11 25.06 -5.86
C THR A 286 0.49 25.15 -7.25
N ALA A 287 1.80 25.15 -7.40
CA ALA A 287 2.47 25.23 -8.68
C ALA A 287 2.14 24.04 -9.59
N SER A 288 2.06 22.82 -9.02
CA SER A 288 1.62 21.63 -9.78
C SER A 288 0.16 21.72 -10.22
N MET A 289 -0.73 22.25 -9.38
CA MET A 289 -2.13 22.45 -9.74
C MET A 289 -2.30 23.50 -10.84
N ASP A 290 -1.49 24.55 -10.83
CA ASP A 290 -1.49 25.56 -11.90
C ASP A 290 -0.94 24.99 -13.21
N PHE A 291 0.08 24.12 -13.15
CA PHE A 291 0.54 23.36 -14.30
C PHE A 291 -0.57 22.45 -14.87
N ILE A 292 -1.31 21.75 -14.01
CA ILE A 292 -2.44 20.88 -14.42
C ILE A 292 -3.53 21.72 -15.12
N LYS A 293 -3.89 22.89 -14.56
CA LYS A 293 -4.87 23.78 -15.18
C LYS A 293 -4.42 24.29 -16.55
N ALA A 294 -3.13 24.62 -16.70
CA ALA A 294 -2.55 25.04 -17.97
C ALA A 294 -2.45 23.90 -19.00
N HIS A 295 -2.41 22.64 -18.54
CA HIS A 295 -2.22 21.48 -19.39
C HIS A 295 -3.20 20.33 -19.06
N PRO A 296 -4.53 20.52 -19.15
CA PRO A 296 -5.52 19.54 -18.66
C PRO A 296 -5.44 18.20 -19.40
N ALA A 297 -5.13 18.19 -20.71
CA ALA A 297 -4.97 16.96 -21.48
C ALA A 297 -3.78 16.09 -20.99
N TYR A 298 -2.77 16.70 -20.36
CA TYR A 298 -1.63 15.95 -19.82
C TYR A 298 -2.02 15.03 -18.66
N VAL A 299 -3.08 15.32 -17.93
CA VAL A 299 -3.62 14.43 -16.89
C VAL A 299 -4.00 13.06 -17.48
N LEU A 300 -4.56 13.03 -18.69
CA LEU A 300 -4.88 11.77 -19.37
C LEU A 300 -3.60 11.01 -19.76
N THR A 301 -2.56 11.73 -20.20
CA THR A 301 -1.24 11.14 -20.48
C THR A 301 -0.65 10.51 -19.21
N VAL A 302 -0.69 11.21 -18.08
CA VAL A 302 -0.24 10.68 -16.79
C VAL A 302 -1.03 9.44 -16.41
N ALA A 303 -2.37 9.49 -16.49
CA ALA A 303 -3.23 8.35 -16.16
C ALA A 303 -2.94 7.14 -17.05
N TRP A 304 -2.74 7.34 -18.34
CA TRP A 304 -2.41 6.29 -19.30
C TRP A 304 -1.08 5.60 -18.97
N TRP A 305 -0.02 6.37 -18.80
CA TRP A 305 1.31 5.81 -18.52
C TRP A 305 1.40 5.20 -17.13
N THR A 306 0.76 5.79 -16.13
CA THR A 306 0.64 5.22 -14.78
C THR A 306 -0.06 3.86 -14.84
N THR A 307 -1.19 3.76 -15.55
CA THR A 307 -1.92 2.49 -15.74
C THR A 307 -1.02 1.44 -16.37
N ARG A 308 -0.34 1.78 -17.48
CA ARG A 308 0.57 0.84 -18.15
C ARG A 308 1.71 0.37 -17.24
N ARG A 309 2.27 1.26 -16.42
CA ARG A 309 3.34 0.93 -15.47
C ARG A 309 2.83 0.06 -14.32
N MET A 310 1.68 0.39 -13.76
CA MET A 310 1.07 -0.43 -12.69
C MET A 310 0.73 -1.84 -13.17
N LEU A 311 0.33 -1.99 -14.41
CA LEU A 311 -0.03 -3.28 -15.01
C LEU A 311 1.15 -3.99 -15.69
N ASP A 312 2.39 -3.52 -15.51
CA ASP A 312 3.59 -4.08 -16.18
C ASP A 312 3.47 -4.10 -17.72
N LEU A 313 2.74 -3.13 -18.31
CA LEU A 313 2.55 -2.95 -19.76
C LEU A 313 3.48 -1.90 -20.39
N ALA A 314 4.32 -1.28 -19.59
CA ALA A 314 5.31 -0.29 -20.08
C ALA A 314 6.58 -0.92 -20.69
N GLY A 315 6.64 -2.25 -20.69
CA GLY A 315 7.74 -3.05 -21.20
C GLY A 315 8.59 -3.68 -20.09
N MET A 316 9.18 -4.84 -20.37
CA MET A 316 9.92 -5.63 -19.39
C MET A 316 11.12 -4.87 -18.81
N ASN A 317 11.82 -4.08 -19.64
CA ASN A 317 12.95 -3.27 -19.16
C ASN A 317 12.52 -2.22 -18.12
N TRP A 318 11.34 -1.63 -18.30
CA TRP A 318 10.76 -0.72 -17.31
C TRP A 318 10.44 -1.44 -16.00
N SER A 319 9.78 -2.58 -16.06
CA SER A 319 9.44 -3.38 -14.87
C SER A 319 10.69 -3.83 -14.11
N ILE A 320 11.75 -4.26 -14.82
CA ILE A 320 13.04 -4.61 -14.22
C ILE A 320 13.68 -3.38 -13.55
N HIS A 321 13.71 -2.24 -14.25
CA HIS A 321 14.29 -1.00 -13.71
C HIS A 321 13.57 -0.58 -12.43
N THR A 322 12.25 -0.56 -12.46
CA THR A 322 11.44 -0.12 -11.31
C THR A 322 11.39 -1.11 -10.17
N ALA A 323 11.60 -2.41 -10.41
CA ALA A 323 11.80 -3.41 -9.36
C ALA A 323 13.07 -3.13 -8.53
N GLY A 324 14.06 -2.42 -9.10
CA GLY A 324 15.20 -1.88 -8.36
C GLY A 324 14.81 -0.94 -7.22
N THR A 325 13.64 -0.28 -7.26
CA THR A 325 13.15 0.58 -6.15
C THR A 325 12.81 -0.19 -4.88
N ILE A 326 12.66 -1.51 -4.96
CA ILE A 326 12.49 -2.44 -3.84
C ILE A 326 13.65 -3.42 -3.75
N SER A 327 14.79 -3.13 -4.41
CA SER A 327 15.99 -3.96 -4.45
C SER A 327 15.75 -5.40 -4.94
N ALA A 328 14.76 -5.61 -5.79
CA ALA A 328 14.52 -6.90 -6.42
C ALA A 328 15.51 -7.12 -7.58
N SER A 329 16.08 -8.32 -7.66
CA SER A 329 16.95 -8.70 -8.77
C SER A 329 16.17 -8.86 -10.08
N ARG A 330 16.88 -8.81 -11.21
CA ARG A 330 16.29 -8.96 -12.54
C ARG A 330 15.43 -10.23 -12.68
N GLY A 331 15.92 -11.36 -12.18
CA GLY A 331 15.19 -12.65 -12.25
C GLY A 331 13.87 -12.59 -11.47
N TRP A 332 13.90 -12.04 -10.26
CA TRP A 332 12.71 -11.88 -9.44
C TRP A 332 11.72 -10.87 -10.02
N ALA A 333 12.21 -9.78 -10.65
CA ALA A 333 11.36 -8.84 -11.36
C ALA A 333 10.59 -9.52 -12.50
N ILE A 334 11.28 -10.29 -13.36
CA ILE A 334 10.66 -11.05 -14.47
C ILE A 334 9.64 -12.05 -13.93
N ALA A 335 10.02 -12.83 -12.90
CA ALA A 335 9.12 -13.80 -12.27
C ALA A 335 7.87 -13.12 -11.68
N GLY A 336 8.03 -11.94 -11.07
CA GLY A 336 6.93 -11.11 -10.57
C GLY A 336 5.96 -10.68 -11.66
N VAL A 337 6.46 -10.22 -12.80
CA VAL A 337 5.63 -9.81 -13.96
C VAL A 337 4.86 -11.02 -14.52
N ILE A 338 5.53 -12.15 -14.74
CA ILE A 338 4.87 -13.36 -15.25
C ILE A 338 3.79 -13.83 -14.26
N CYS A 339 4.13 -13.93 -12.99
CA CYS A 339 3.19 -14.31 -11.93
C CYS A 339 1.97 -13.37 -11.90
N PHE A 340 2.19 -12.06 -11.95
CA PHE A 340 1.11 -11.09 -12.00
C PHE A 340 0.16 -11.34 -13.18
N TRP A 341 0.68 -11.52 -14.38
CA TRP A 341 -0.17 -11.69 -15.57
C TRP A 341 -0.95 -13.01 -15.56
N ILE A 342 -0.37 -14.10 -15.04
CA ILE A 342 -1.10 -15.35 -14.83
C ILE A 342 -2.28 -15.13 -13.87
N PHE A 343 -2.04 -14.45 -12.75
CA PHE A 343 -3.09 -14.20 -11.77
C PHE A 343 -4.12 -13.17 -12.27
N ALA A 344 -3.70 -12.15 -13.00
CA ALA A 344 -4.59 -11.18 -13.62
C ALA A 344 -5.54 -11.85 -14.62
N LEU A 345 -5.03 -12.76 -15.45
CA LEU A 345 -5.85 -13.54 -16.38
C LEU A 345 -6.87 -14.40 -15.61
N LEU A 346 -6.42 -15.13 -14.59
CA LEU A 346 -7.33 -15.91 -13.73
C LEU A 346 -8.37 -14.99 -13.06
N ALA A 347 -7.97 -13.80 -12.60
CA ALA A 347 -8.88 -12.85 -11.95
C ALA A 347 -9.96 -12.33 -12.91
N VAL A 348 -9.65 -12.09 -14.18
CA VAL A 348 -10.64 -11.71 -15.21
C VAL A 348 -11.71 -12.79 -15.31
N PHE A 349 -11.35 -14.07 -15.40
CA PHE A 349 -12.33 -15.16 -15.42
C PHE A 349 -13.08 -15.28 -14.08
N GLY A 350 -12.39 -15.09 -12.95
CA GLY A 350 -13.02 -15.11 -11.63
C GLY A 350 -14.08 -14.00 -11.46
N ALA A 351 -13.83 -12.82 -12.00
CA ALA A 351 -14.77 -11.69 -11.96
C ALA A 351 -16.08 -11.98 -12.69
N THR A 352 -16.09 -12.88 -13.68
CA THR A 352 -17.32 -13.30 -14.40
C THR A 352 -18.18 -14.28 -13.60
N THR A 353 -17.70 -14.83 -12.47
CA THR A 353 -18.43 -15.82 -11.68
C THR A 353 -19.61 -15.16 -10.94
N ARG A 354 -20.67 -15.95 -10.71
CA ARG A 354 -21.80 -15.50 -9.88
C ARG A 354 -21.38 -15.15 -8.46
N ARG A 355 -20.38 -15.85 -7.90
CA ARG A 355 -19.85 -15.62 -6.56
C ARG A 355 -19.15 -14.25 -6.45
N ALA A 356 -18.39 -13.83 -7.47
CA ALA A 356 -17.80 -12.49 -7.51
C ALA A 356 -18.90 -11.41 -7.56
N ARG A 357 -19.95 -11.61 -8.40
CA ARG A 357 -21.08 -10.67 -8.54
C ARG A 357 -21.98 -10.62 -7.31
N ALA A 358 -22.06 -11.72 -6.54
CA ALA A 358 -22.82 -11.78 -5.29
C ALA A 358 -22.06 -11.13 -4.10
N ALA A 359 -20.76 -10.90 -4.22
CA ALA A 359 -20.01 -10.20 -3.19
C ALA A 359 -20.44 -8.72 -3.12
N PRO A 360 -20.36 -8.08 -1.93
CA PRO A 360 -20.80 -6.70 -1.76
C PRO A 360 -20.07 -5.73 -2.69
N LEU A 361 -20.79 -4.81 -3.35
CA LEU A 361 -20.19 -3.81 -4.26
C LEU A 361 -19.12 -2.95 -3.59
N TRP A 362 -19.29 -2.60 -2.32
CA TRP A 362 -18.30 -1.81 -1.59
C TRP A 362 -16.93 -2.49 -1.53
N LEU A 363 -16.91 -3.83 -1.52
CA LEU A 363 -15.65 -4.59 -1.52
C LEU A 363 -14.86 -4.35 -2.82
N TRP A 364 -15.53 -4.34 -3.96
CA TRP A 364 -14.91 -4.07 -5.26
C TRP A 364 -14.62 -2.59 -5.49
N ALA A 365 -15.32 -1.70 -4.78
CA ALA A 365 -15.00 -0.28 -4.77
C ALA A 365 -13.62 0.00 -4.13
N VAL A 366 -13.16 -0.83 -3.19
CA VAL A 366 -11.85 -0.64 -2.54
C VAL A 366 -10.69 -0.68 -3.54
N PRO A 367 -10.45 -1.75 -4.33
CA PRO A 367 -9.36 -1.78 -5.29
C PRO A 367 -9.53 -0.72 -6.39
N LEU A 368 -10.76 -0.41 -6.82
CA LEU A 368 -11.03 0.63 -7.80
C LEU A 368 -10.62 2.02 -7.26
N LEU A 369 -11.03 2.37 -6.05
CA LEU A 369 -10.69 3.65 -5.44
C LEU A 369 -9.19 3.75 -5.12
N MET A 370 -8.55 2.66 -4.71
CA MET A 370 -7.10 2.62 -4.55
C MET A 370 -6.37 2.84 -5.88
N TYR A 371 -6.88 2.28 -6.98
CA TYR A 371 -6.36 2.55 -8.31
C TYR A 371 -6.55 4.03 -8.69
N LEU A 372 -7.77 4.57 -8.55
CA LEU A 372 -8.08 5.97 -8.86
C LEU A 372 -7.29 6.95 -7.98
N GLY A 373 -7.07 6.62 -6.71
CA GLY A 373 -6.27 7.42 -5.78
C GLY A 373 -4.78 7.48 -6.10
N VAL A 374 -4.32 6.68 -7.06
CA VAL A 374 -2.90 6.61 -7.45
C VAL A 374 -2.70 7.00 -8.91
N VAL A 375 -3.64 6.66 -9.82
CA VAL A 375 -3.47 6.78 -11.28
C VAL A 375 -3.26 8.22 -11.75
N PHE A 376 -3.80 9.21 -11.04
CA PHE A 376 -3.64 10.62 -11.34
C PHE A 376 -2.50 11.29 -10.56
N LEU A 377 -1.88 10.57 -9.63
CA LEU A 377 -0.79 11.11 -8.83
C LEU A 377 0.56 10.78 -9.45
N VAL A 378 1.21 9.76 -8.95
CA VAL A 378 2.57 9.44 -9.40
C VAL A 378 2.78 7.95 -9.21
N VAL A 379 2.85 7.21 -10.30
CA VAL A 379 3.20 5.80 -10.22
C VAL A 379 4.20 5.43 -11.29
N GLU A 380 5.42 5.20 -10.86
CA GLU A 380 6.46 4.68 -11.74
C GLU A 380 6.61 3.16 -11.64
N THR A 381 6.06 2.57 -10.57
CA THR A 381 6.39 1.19 -10.21
C THR A 381 5.14 0.37 -9.92
N PRO A 382 5.14 -0.93 -10.29
CA PRO A 382 4.05 -1.86 -9.97
C PRO A 382 3.78 -2.03 -8.47
N ARG A 383 4.71 -1.63 -7.57
CA ARG A 383 4.51 -1.74 -6.11
C ARG A 383 3.25 -1.02 -5.61
N TYR A 384 2.81 0.04 -6.28
CA TYR A 384 1.59 0.75 -5.89
C TYR A 384 0.31 -0.05 -6.15
N ARG A 385 0.41 -1.15 -6.92
CA ARG A 385 -0.66 -2.13 -7.09
C ARG A 385 -0.85 -3.02 -5.86
N THR A 386 0.07 -3.04 -4.92
CA THR A 386 0.05 -3.94 -3.74
C THR A 386 -1.27 -3.88 -2.96
N ALA A 387 -1.97 -2.73 -2.95
CA ALA A 387 -3.31 -2.61 -2.36
C ALA A 387 -4.41 -3.33 -3.16
N ILE A 388 -4.18 -3.60 -4.43
CA ILE A 388 -5.11 -4.23 -5.37
C ILE A 388 -4.84 -5.74 -5.48
N ASP A 389 -3.59 -6.15 -5.34
CA ASP A 389 -3.13 -7.53 -5.50
C ASP A 389 -3.92 -8.57 -4.67
N PRO A 390 -4.32 -8.31 -3.41
CA PRO A 390 -5.17 -9.22 -2.65
C PRO A 390 -6.50 -9.54 -3.34
N PHE A 391 -7.10 -8.58 -4.02
CA PHE A 391 -8.36 -8.75 -4.75
C PHE A 391 -8.17 -9.53 -6.05
N ILE A 392 -7.01 -9.39 -6.69
CA ILE A 392 -6.61 -10.23 -7.84
C ILE A 392 -6.49 -11.69 -7.39
N VAL A 393 -5.86 -11.95 -6.24
CA VAL A 393 -5.73 -13.30 -5.66
C VAL A 393 -7.11 -13.88 -5.32
N LEU A 394 -8.01 -13.11 -4.69
CA LEU A 394 -9.37 -13.53 -4.37
C LEU A 394 -10.14 -13.91 -5.63
N LEU A 395 -10.08 -13.12 -6.67
CA LEU A 395 -10.75 -13.40 -7.95
C LEU A 395 -10.11 -14.61 -8.67
N ALA A 396 -8.79 -14.73 -8.65
CA ALA A 396 -8.09 -15.89 -9.21
C ALA A 396 -8.53 -17.21 -8.52
N ALA A 397 -8.72 -17.16 -7.19
CA ALA A 397 -9.21 -18.31 -6.44
C ALA A 397 -10.63 -18.74 -6.88
N LEU A 398 -11.50 -17.80 -7.22
CA LEU A 398 -12.85 -18.10 -7.72
C LEU A 398 -12.81 -18.82 -9.08
N THR A 399 -11.83 -18.53 -9.92
CA THR A 399 -11.63 -19.28 -11.18
C THR A 399 -11.27 -20.74 -10.91
N LEU A 400 -10.33 -20.99 -10.00
CA LEU A 400 -9.85 -22.34 -9.69
C LEU A 400 -10.85 -23.15 -8.86
N THR A 401 -11.77 -22.49 -8.14
CA THR A 401 -12.82 -23.18 -7.37
C THR A 401 -14.14 -23.30 -8.12
N ARG A 402 -14.19 -22.90 -9.40
CA ARG A 402 -15.39 -23.03 -10.23
C ARG A 402 -15.80 -24.49 -10.35
N THR A 403 -17.06 -24.79 -10.06
CA THR A 403 -17.64 -26.14 -10.24
C THR A 403 -18.36 -26.22 -11.58
N ARG A 404 -18.48 -27.44 -12.15
CA ARG A 404 -19.26 -27.67 -13.39
C ARG A 404 -20.73 -27.31 -13.26
N THR A 405 -21.23 -27.24 -12.01
CA THR A 405 -22.60 -26.85 -11.67
C THR A 405 -22.79 -25.33 -11.57
N ASP A 406 -21.71 -24.54 -11.59
CA ASP A 406 -21.82 -23.10 -11.74
C ASP A 406 -22.29 -22.82 -13.19
N PRO A 407 -23.56 -22.44 -13.43
CA PRO A 407 -24.05 -22.24 -14.80
C PRO A 407 -23.17 -21.24 -15.54
N LYS A 408 -22.86 -21.54 -16.80
CA LYS A 408 -22.20 -20.59 -17.70
C LYS A 408 -22.96 -19.28 -17.60
N ALA A 409 -22.24 -18.16 -17.44
CA ALA A 409 -22.86 -16.85 -17.59
C ALA A 409 -23.52 -16.74 -18.98
N PRO A 410 -24.70 -16.10 -19.11
CA PRO A 410 -25.31 -15.83 -20.39
C PRO A 410 -24.41 -15.00 -21.27
#